data_23d724fefef14a761649e7716f1d7986
#
_entry.id   23d724fefef14a761649e7716f1d7986
#
_cell.length_a   1.000
_cell.length_b   1.000
_cell.length_c   1.000
_cell.angle_alpha   90.00
_cell.angle_beta   90.00
_cell.angle_gamma   90.00
#
_symmetry.space_group_name_H-M   'P 1'
#
loop_
_entity.id
_entity.type
_entity.pdbx_description
1 polymer ?
#
loop_
_entity_poly.entity_id
_entity_poly.type
_entity_poly.pdbx_seq_one_letter_code
_entity_poly.pdbx_strand_id
1 'polypeptide(L)'
;RRGYLQAGAFVPEVVLDHPEVVEGLHREFVHSGSDVVEAFTYYGHREKLRVLGKEDILEPLNRQALSIAGRVARETGTLLAGNLCNTNVYEPGADAERTVRAAFSEQVGWAAEAGADFIIAETFSWAGEALLALETIRAAGLPAVITFAVHREGTLRDVTSPAQACARAEQAGADVVGLNCIRGPLTMLPLLAPVRQAVSCPVAALPVPYRTTEAQPSMQSLRDPARGGAQAFPTALDPFTCTRQELGEFASAALDLGARYLGVCCGAGPHHIRAVAEAAGQAPPASRYSPDMSKHSFLGSDPGITASYREYAPNL
;
A
#
# COMPACT_ATOMS: atom_id res chain seq x y z
N ARG A 1 -3.07 -12.72 9.86
CA ARG A 1 -3.13 -12.47 11.32
C ARG A 1 -4.53 -12.70 11.91
N ARG A 2 -5.59 -12.27 11.24
CA ARG A 2 -6.99 -12.44 11.72
C ARG A 2 -7.60 -13.80 11.32
N GLY A 3 -6.95 -14.63 10.52
CA GLY A 3 -7.42 -15.96 10.13
C GLY A 3 -8.49 -16.00 9.04
N TYR A 4 -8.70 -14.90 8.31
CA TYR A 4 -9.67 -14.82 7.21
C TYR A 4 -9.08 -15.10 5.82
N LEU A 5 -7.76 -15.13 5.70
CA LEU A 5 -7.05 -15.43 4.46
C LEU A 5 -5.98 -16.48 4.70
N GLN A 6 -5.84 -17.39 3.76
CA GLN A 6 -4.77 -18.39 3.80
C GLN A 6 -3.44 -17.77 3.38
N ALA A 7 -2.44 -17.85 4.28
CA ALA A 7 -1.10 -17.41 3.95
C ALA A 7 -0.54 -18.19 2.76
N GLY A 8 0.09 -17.49 1.81
CA GLY A 8 0.71 -18.08 0.62
C GLY A 8 -0.16 -18.09 -0.63
N ALA A 9 -1.48 -18.20 -0.54
CA ALA A 9 -2.37 -18.10 -1.69
C ALA A 9 -2.44 -16.67 -2.23
N PHE A 10 -2.53 -15.67 -1.33
CA PHE A 10 -2.59 -14.22 -1.63
C PHE A 10 -3.71 -13.84 -2.61
N VAL A 11 -4.87 -14.49 -2.53
CA VAL A 11 -6.07 -14.14 -3.29
C VAL A 11 -7.10 -13.57 -2.34
N PRO A 12 -7.78 -12.46 -2.68
CA PRO A 12 -8.66 -11.76 -1.75
C PRO A 12 -10.07 -12.38 -1.61
N GLU A 13 -10.16 -13.70 -1.43
CA GLU A 13 -11.43 -14.44 -1.30
C GLU A 13 -12.29 -13.95 -0.13
N VAL A 14 -11.66 -13.37 0.89
CA VAL A 14 -12.35 -12.74 2.02
C VAL A 14 -13.40 -11.70 1.59
N VAL A 15 -13.25 -11.14 0.40
CA VAL A 15 -14.25 -10.22 -0.19
C VAL A 15 -15.61 -10.92 -0.39
N LEU A 16 -15.58 -12.22 -0.73
CA LEU A 16 -16.76 -13.04 -0.93
C LEU A 16 -17.20 -13.73 0.36
N ASP A 17 -16.25 -14.30 1.09
CA ASP A 17 -16.52 -15.12 2.26
C ASP A 17 -16.87 -14.30 3.50
N HIS A 18 -16.28 -13.11 3.64
CA HIS A 18 -16.41 -12.22 4.81
C HIS A 18 -16.44 -10.74 4.39
N PRO A 19 -17.41 -10.31 3.58
CA PRO A 19 -17.49 -8.94 3.06
C PRO A 19 -17.56 -7.87 4.17
N GLU A 20 -18.18 -8.20 5.31
CA GLU A 20 -18.27 -7.33 6.48
C GLU A 20 -16.91 -7.01 7.10
N VAL A 21 -15.95 -7.94 7.01
CA VAL A 21 -14.58 -7.75 7.51
C VAL A 21 -13.82 -6.76 6.62
N VAL A 22 -14.02 -6.86 5.30
CA VAL A 22 -13.40 -5.94 4.33
C VAL A 22 -14.00 -4.55 4.46
N GLU A 23 -15.33 -4.45 4.57
CA GLU A 23 -16.00 -3.16 4.80
C GLU A 23 -15.56 -2.51 6.11
N GLY A 24 -15.51 -3.26 7.20
CA GLY A 24 -14.99 -2.77 8.49
C GLY A 24 -13.57 -2.25 8.39
N LEU A 25 -12.69 -2.96 7.65
CA LEU A 25 -11.31 -2.54 7.42
C LEU A 25 -11.25 -1.20 6.67
N HIS A 26 -12.01 -1.03 5.58
CA HIS A 26 -12.07 0.24 4.86
C HIS A 26 -12.51 1.39 5.76
N ARG A 27 -13.53 1.19 6.59
CA ARG A 27 -14.00 2.20 7.55
C ARG A 27 -12.95 2.56 8.60
N GLU A 28 -12.19 1.59 9.10
CA GLU A 28 -11.08 1.84 10.04
C GLU A 28 -9.98 2.69 9.40
N PHE A 29 -9.65 2.45 8.13
CA PHE A 29 -8.67 3.24 7.39
C PHE A 29 -9.15 4.68 7.14
N VAL A 30 -10.40 4.87 6.73
CA VAL A 30 -11.00 6.20 6.56
C VAL A 30 -11.05 6.94 7.90
N HIS A 31 -11.48 6.29 8.99
CA HIS A 31 -11.46 6.87 10.34
C HIS A 31 -10.07 7.34 10.75
N SER A 32 -9.04 6.69 10.25
CA SER A 32 -7.63 7.01 10.51
C SER A 32 -7.04 8.06 9.55
N GLY A 33 -7.79 8.53 8.56
CA GLY A 33 -7.39 9.64 7.68
C GLY A 33 -7.10 9.27 6.24
N SER A 34 -7.55 8.11 5.74
CA SER A 34 -7.46 7.83 4.31
C SER A 34 -8.43 8.69 3.51
N ASP A 35 -7.92 9.37 2.48
CA ASP A 35 -8.71 10.13 1.50
C ASP A 35 -9.24 9.24 0.37
N VAL A 36 -8.72 8.01 0.27
CA VAL A 36 -9.02 7.04 -0.79
C VAL A 36 -9.41 5.70 -0.19
N VAL A 37 -10.45 5.10 -0.73
CA VAL A 37 -10.80 3.69 -0.51
C VAL A 37 -10.47 2.91 -1.78
N GLU A 38 -9.50 2.03 -1.70
CA GLU A 38 -9.06 1.18 -2.80
C GLU A 38 -9.78 -0.16 -2.77
N ALA A 39 -10.30 -0.63 -3.90
CA ALA A 39 -10.95 -1.93 -4.00
C ALA A 39 -9.97 -3.06 -3.66
N PHE A 40 -10.38 -3.98 -2.80
CA PHE A 40 -9.52 -5.06 -2.29
C PHE A 40 -9.40 -6.20 -3.31
N THR A 41 -8.72 -5.92 -4.45
CA THR A 41 -8.59 -6.83 -5.60
C THR A 41 -7.15 -7.21 -5.94
N TYR A 42 -6.17 -6.92 -5.07
CA TYR A 42 -4.78 -7.31 -5.29
C TYR A 42 -4.67 -8.82 -5.55
N TYR A 43 -4.07 -9.21 -6.68
CA TYR A 43 -4.06 -10.59 -7.18
C TYR A 43 -5.43 -11.20 -7.50
N GLY A 44 -6.49 -10.40 -7.54
CA GLY A 44 -7.81 -10.80 -8.03
C GLY A 44 -7.90 -10.79 -9.57
N HIS A 45 -6.82 -11.10 -10.29
CA HIS A 45 -6.78 -11.15 -11.74
C HIS A 45 -6.76 -12.60 -12.27
N ARG A 46 -7.14 -12.78 -13.54
CA ARG A 46 -7.33 -14.08 -14.19
C ARG A 46 -6.15 -15.02 -14.01
N GLU A 47 -4.93 -14.55 -14.29
CA GLU A 47 -3.74 -15.40 -14.27
C GLU A 47 -3.39 -15.93 -12.88
N LYS A 48 -3.63 -15.14 -11.82
CA LYS A 48 -3.42 -15.61 -10.46
C LYS A 48 -4.48 -16.62 -10.05
N LEU A 49 -5.74 -16.37 -10.36
CA LEU A 49 -6.84 -17.28 -10.05
C LEU A 49 -6.73 -18.58 -10.84
N ARG A 50 -6.26 -18.54 -12.10
CA ARG A 50 -6.01 -19.73 -12.93
C ARG A 50 -5.03 -20.70 -12.26
N VAL A 51 -3.93 -20.18 -11.70
CA VAL A 51 -2.93 -21.02 -10.98
C VAL A 51 -3.54 -21.73 -9.77
N LEU A 52 -4.60 -21.16 -9.19
CA LEU A 52 -5.30 -21.71 -8.03
C LEU A 52 -6.55 -22.52 -8.41
N GLY A 53 -6.90 -22.60 -9.68
CA GLY A 53 -8.13 -23.26 -10.15
C GLY A 53 -9.41 -22.54 -9.70
N LYS A 54 -9.37 -21.21 -9.58
CA LYS A 54 -10.46 -20.36 -9.04
C LYS A 54 -10.89 -19.28 -10.01
N GLU A 55 -10.83 -19.53 -11.30
CA GLU A 55 -11.21 -18.54 -12.33
C GLU A 55 -12.70 -18.19 -12.31
N ASP A 56 -13.52 -19.09 -11.79
CA ASP A 56 -14.97 -18.92 -11.63
C ASP A 56 -15.35 -17.79 -10.68
N ILE A 57 -14.49 -17.44 -9.72
CA ILE A 57 -14.72 -16.32 -8.80
C ILE A 57 -14.15 -14.99 -9.32
N LEU A 58 -13.52 -14.91 -10.47
CA LEU A 58 -12.83 -13.72 -10.98
C LEU A 58 -13.73 -12.49 -11.01
N GLU A 59 -14.82 -12.52 -11.74
CA GLU A 59 -15.74 -11.40 -11.85
C GLU A 59 -16.52 -11.14 -10.56
N PRO A 60 -17.13 -12.14 -9.88
CA PRO A 60 -17.80 -11.95 -8.61
C PRO A 60 -16.92 -11.27 -7.56
N LEU A 61 -15.64 -11.67 -7.44
CA LEU A 61 -14.70 -11.12 -6.49
C LEU A 61 -14.42 -9.64 -6.76
N ASN A 62 -14.09 -9.29 -8.01
CA ASN A 62 -13.79 -7.91 -8.39
C ASN A 62 -15.01 -6.99 -8.22
N ARG A 63 -16.18 -7.42 -8.67
CA ARG A 63 -17.42 -6.64 -8.52
C ARG A 63 -17.81 -6.44 -7.06
N GLN A 64 -17.68 -7.46 -6.24
CA GLN A 64 -17.98 -7.37 -4.82
C GLN A 64 -17.01 -6.42 -4.10
N ALA A 65 -15.71 -6.51 -4.39
CA ALA A 65 -14.70 -5.60 -3.82
C ALA A 65 -15.00 -4.13 -4.16
N LEU A 66 -15.29 -3.86 -5.43
CA LEU A 66 -15.66 -2.52 -5.92
C LEU A 66 -16.97 -2.03 -5.27
N SER A 67 -17.96 -2.91 -5.12
CA SER A 67 -19.23 -2.57 -4.45
C SER A 67 -19.02 -2.18 -2.99
N ILE A 68 -18.21 -2.93 -2.24
CA ILE A 68 -17.89 -2.63 -0.83
C ILE A 68 -17.14 -1.30 -0.74
N ALA A 69 -16.06 -1.14 -1.50
CA ALA A 69 -15.24 0.07 -1.50
C ALA A 69 -16.05 1.30 -1.91
N GLY A 70 -16.84 1.20 -2.97
CA GLY A 70 -17.69 2.30 -3.46
C GLY A 70 -18.79 2.70 -2.49
N ARG A 71 -19.34 1.76 -1.72
CA ARG A 71 -20.29 2.08 -0.64
C ARG A 71 -19.61 2.92 0.45
N VAL A 72 -18.46 2.46 0.95
CA VAL A 72 -17.70 3.19 1.97
C VAL A 72 -17.28 4.56 1.45
N ALA A 73 -16.76 4.66 0.24
CA ALA A 73 -16.33 5.91 -0.36
C ALA A 73 -17.48 6.94 -0.44
N ARG A 74 -18.65 6.52 -0.94
CA ARG A 74 -19.83 7.40 -1.01
C ARG A 74 -20.31 7.88 0.36
N GLU A 75 -20.34 7.00 1.36
CA GLU A 75 -20.81 7.34 2.70
C GLU A 75 -19.86 8.25 3.46
N THR A 76 -18.57 8.20 3.14
CA THR A 76 -17.52 8.96 3.84
C THR A 76 -17.02 10.17 3.07
N GLY A 77 -17.41 10.31 1.80
CA GLY A 77 -16.96 11.40 0.92
C GLY A 77 -15.50 11.24 0.47
N THR A 78 -14.95 10.02 0.56
CA THR A 78 -13.60 9.70 0.05
C THR A 78 -13.65 9.29 -1.42
N LEU A 79 -12.50 9.22 -2.08
CA LEU A 79 -12.40 8.74 -3.45
C LEU A 79 -12.44 7.21 -3.51
N LEU A 80 -13.03 6.67 -4.58
CA LEU A 80 -12.99 5.25 -4.92
C LEU A 80 -11.86 4.98 -5.90
N ALA A 81 -10.91 4.13 -5.55
CA ALA A 81 -9.91 3.64 -6.49
C ALA A 81 -10.16 2.18 -6.88
N GLY A 82 -10.07 1.90 -8.19
CA GLY A 82 -9.86 0.53 -8.67
C GLY A 82 -8.40 0.13 -8.47
N ASN A 83 -8.13 -1.18 -8.37
CA ASN A 83 -6.78 -1.71 -8.20
C ASN A 83 -6.36 -2.61 -9.36
N LEU A 84 -5.16 -2.41 -9.86
CA LEU A 84 -4.41 -3.35 -10.69
C LEU A 84 -3.07 -3.67 -10.03
N CYS A 85 -2.56 -4.88 -10.24
CA CYS A 85 -1.23 -5.25 -9.77
C CYS A 85 -0.46 -6.05 -10.83
N ASN A 86 0.82 -6.28 -10.59
CA ASN A 86 1.63 -7.15 -11.44
C ASN A 86 0.99 -8.53 -11.62
N THR A 87 1.00 -9.04 -12.85
CA THR A 87 0.34 -10.30 -13.19
C THR A 87 1.16 -11.54 -12.88
N ASN A 88 2.47 -11.39 -12.68
CA ASN A 88 3.48 -12.45 -12.54
C ASN A 88 3.68 -13.33 -13.78
N VAL A 89 3.04 -13.02 -14.90
CA VAL A 89 3.20 -13.72 -16.18
C VAL A 89 3.77 -12.83 -17.27
N TYR A 90 4.04 -11.55 -16.95
CA TYR A 90 4.64 -10.62 -17.90
C TYR A 90 6.08 -11.01 -18.22
N GLU A 91 6.35 -11.14 -19.51
CA GLU A 91 7.68 -11.16 -20.11
C GLU A 91 7.62 -10.29 -21.38
N PRO A 92 8.72 -9.61 -21.77
CA PRO A 92 8.74 -8.86 -23.02
C PRO A 92 8.45 -9.77 -24.22
N GLY A 93 7.36 -9.48 -24.95
CA GLY A 93 6.95 -10.24 -26.13
C GLY A 93 5.43 -10.25 -26.33
N ALA A 94 5.02 -10.31 -27.60
CA ALA A 94 3.64 -10.07 -28.02
C ALA A 94 2.58 -10.98 -27.36
N ASP A 95 2.91 -12.23 -27.06
CA ASP A 95 1.95 -13.18 -26.49
C ASP A 95 1.70 -12.89 -25.00
N ALA A 96 2.77 -12.66 -24.22
CA ALA A 96 2.64 -12.28 -22.82
C ALA A 96 1.97 -10.91 -22.67
N GLU A 97 2.34 -9.94 -23.50
CA GLU A 97 1.71 -8.62 -23.51
C GLU A 97 0.21 -8.68 -23.81
N ARG A 98 -0.20 -9.52 -24.76
CA ARG A 98 -1.62 -9.74 -25.07
C ARG A 98 -2.39 -10.31 -23.88
N THR A 99 -1.82 -11.31 -23.21
CA THR A 99 -2.40 -11.96 -22.03
C THR A 99 -2.55 -10.96 -20.87
N VAL A 100 -1.50 -10.19 -20.59
CA VAL A 100 -1.49 -9.17 -19.55
C VAL A 100 -2.51 -8.07 -19.84
N ARG A 101 -2.54 -7.56 -21.07
CA ARG A 101 -3.50 -6.54 -21.49
C ARG A 101 -4.95 -7.02 -21.34
N ALA A 102 -5.24 -8.27 -21.70
CA ALA A 102 -6.58 -8.84 -21.53
C ALA A 102 -6.99 -8.88 -20.05
N ALA A 103 -6.10 -9.32 -19.16
CA ALA A 103 -6.36 -9.36 -17.71
C ALA A 103 -6.60 -7.95 -17.13
N PHE A 104 -5.82 -6.96 -17.53
CA PHE A 104 -6.03 -5.56 -17.10
C PHE A 104 -7.34 -4.98 -17.63
N SER A 105 -7.69 -5.28 -18.88
CA SER A 105 -8.93 -4.77 -19.48
C SER A 105 -10.18 -5.25 -18.74
N GLU A 106 -10.19 -6.49 -18.24
CA GLU A 106 -11.28 -7.00 -17.42
C GLU A 106 -11.45 -6.18 -16.13
N GLN A 107 -10.36 -6.01 -15.35
CA GLN A 107 -10.42 -5.31 -14.09
C GLN A 107 -10.71 -3.81 -14.25
N VAL A 108 -10.11 -3.15 -15.24
CA VAL A 108 -10.38 -1.75 -15.57
C VAL A 108 -11.84 -1.56 -16.00
N GLY A 109 -12.38 -2.48 -16.82
CA GLY A 109 -13.78 -2.44 -17.23
C GLY A 109 -14.74 -2.46 -16.03
N TRP A 110 -14.56 -3.40 -15.11
CA TRP A 110 -15.39 -3.47 -13.90
C TRP A 110 -15.23 -2.27 -12.99
N ALA A 111 -14.02 -1.71 -12.86
CA ALA A 111 -13.79 -0.50 -12.07
C ALA A 111 -14.48 0.73 -12.69
N ALA A 112 -14.42 0.89 -14.01
CA ALA A 112 -15.12 1.95 -14.74
C ALA A 112 -16.65 1.83 -14.59
N GLU A 113 -17.21 0.63 -14.74
CA GLU A 113 -18.63 0.35 -14.51
C GLU A 113 -19.08 0.65 -13.07
N ALA A 114 -18.21 0.42 -12.09
CA ALA A 114 -18.47 0.73 -10.69
C ALA A 114 -18.34 2.22 -10.34
N GLY A 115 -17.89 3.05 -11.28
CA GLY A 115 -17.70 4.49 -11.11
C GLY A 115 -16.47 4.82 -10.28
N ALA A 116 -15.37 4.09 -10.45
CA ALA A 116 -14.09 4.44 -9.83
C ALA A 116 -13.61 5.82 -10.28
N ASP A 117 -13.11 6.62 -9.35
CA ASP A 117 -12.57 7.96 -9.64
C ASP A 117 -11.24 7.86 -10.40
N PHE A 118 -10.46 6.82 -10.12
CA PHE A 118 -9.17 6.54 -10.75
C PHE A 118 -8.74 5.09 -10.50
N ILE A 119 -7.64 4.67 -11.14
CA ILE A 119 -7.04 3.35 -10.94
C ILE A 119 -5.66 3.48 -10.29
N ILE A 120 -5.41 2.70 -9.25
CA ILE A 120 -4.08 2.45 -8.73
C ILE A 120 -3.55 1.18 -9.38
N ALA A 121 -2.50 1.31 -10.18
CA ALA A 121 -1.78 0.22 -10.81
C ALA A 121 -0.42 0.09 -10.11
N GLU A 122 -0.28 -0.92 -9.24
CA GLU A 122 0.75 -0.95 -8.22
C GLU A 122 1.66 -2.19 -8.28
N THR A 123 2.82 -2.05 -7.60
CA THR A 123 3.76 -3.14 -7.33
C THR A 123 4.37 -3.74 -8.60
N PHE A 124 4.54 -2.93 -9.64
CA PHE A 124 5.19 -3.38 -10.87
C PHE A 124 6.69 -3.51 -10.70
N SER A 125 7.21 -4.67 -11.09
CA SER A 125 8.66 -4.95 -11.17
C SER A 125 9.20 -4.85 -12.59
N TRP A 126 8.33 -4.63 -13.59
CA TRP A 126 8.67 -4.43 -14.99
C TRP A 126 8.07 -3.11 -15.48
N ALA A 127 8.89 -2.24 -16.05
CA ALA A 127 8.39 -0.98 -16.61
C ALA A 127 7.43 -1.23 -17.79
N GLY A 128 7.69 -2.25 -18.61
CA GLY A 128 6.82 -2.63 -19.73
C GLY A 128 5.42 -3.07 -19.28
N GLU A 129 5.31 -3.86 -18.21
CA GLU A 129 4.02 -4.28 -17.66
C GLU A 129 3.21 -3.09 -17.14
N ALA A 130 3.87 -2.17 -16.43
CA ALA A 130 3.23 -0.94 -15.94
C ALA A 130 2.71 -0.06 -17.08
N LEU A 131 3.42 0.02 -18.19
CA LEU A 131 2.98 0.78 -19.37
C LEU A 131 1.75 0.13 -20.04
N LEU A 132 1.65 -1.20 -20.07
CA LEU A 132 0.44 -1.89 -20.55
C LEU A 132 -0.77 -1.61 -19.63
N ALA A 133 -0.57 -1.59 -18.31
CA ALA A 133 -1.61 -1.21 -17.38
C ALA A 133 -2.07 0.24 -17.62
N LEU A 134 -1.12 1.17 -17.72
CA LEU A 134 -1.40 2.58 -17.98
C LEU A 134 -2.17 2.79 -19.29
N GLU A 135 -1.74 2.15 -20.37
CA GLU A 135 -2.42 2.23 -21.66
C GLU A 135 -3.88 1.76 -21.54
N THR A 136 -4.11 0.65 -20.83
CA THR A 136 -5.45 0.10 -20.61
C THR A 136 -6.33 1.04 -19.78
N ILE A 137 -5.79 1.64 -18.71
CA ILE A 137 -6.50 2.62 -17.88
C ILE A 137 -6.87 3.86 -18.68
N ARG A 138 -5.92 4.38 -19.46
CA ARG A 138 -6.12 5.57 -20.31
C ARG A 138 -7.17 5.32 -21.39
N ALA A 139 -7.19 4.12 -21.98
CA ALA A 139 -8.21 3.74 -22.95
C ALA A 139 -9.63 3.73 -22.38
N ALA A 140 -9.78 3.48 -21.07
CA ALA A 140 -11.05 3.58 -20.34
C ALA A 140 -11.39 5.02 -19.89
N GLY A 141 -10.52 6.01 -20.15
CA GLY A 141 -10.73 7.41 -19.78
C GLY A 141 -10.55 7.71 -18.29
N LEU A 142 -9.90 6.84 -17.53
CA LEU A 142 -9.67 7.01 -16.10
C LEU A 142 -8.28 7.60 -15.81
N PRO A 143 -8.14 8.41 -14.75
CA PRO A 143 -6.84 8.79 -14.22
C PRO A 143 -6.06 7.59 -13.68
N ALA A 144 -4.73 7.65 -13.73
CA ALA A 144 -3.84 6.55 -13.38
C ALA A 144 -2.77 6.94 -12.36
N VAL A 145 -2.71 6.19 -11.26
CA VAL A 145 -1.58 6.17 -10.33
C VAL A 145 -0.73 4.94 -10.64
N ILE A 146 0.53 5.12 -11.02
CA ILE A 146 1.44 4.03 -11.38
C ILE A 146 2.57 3.93 -10.36
N THR A 147 2.71 2.78 -9.69
CA THR A 147 3.77 2.59 -8.70
C THR A 147 4.60 1.34 -8.95
N PHE A 148 5.89 1.47 -8.65
CA PHE A 148 6.89 0.45 -8.88
C PHE A 148 7.41 -0.14 -7.56
N ALA A 149 7.60 -1.46 -7.57
CA ALA A 149 8.21 -2.21 -6.49
C ALA A 149 9.69 -2.45 -6.79
N VAL A 150 10.56 -1.89 -5.94
CA VAL A 150 12.01 -1.95 -6.13
C VAL A 150 12.61 -3.00 -5.22
N HIS A 151 13.10 -4.09 -5.80
CA HIS A 151 13.69 -5.20 -5.10
C HIS A 151 15.09 -4.86 -4.54
N ARG A 152 15.84 -5.90 -4.18
CA ARG A 152 17.14 -5.78 -3.49
C ARG A 152 18.17 -5.00 -4.33
N GLU A 153 18.17 -5.20 -5.62
CA GLU A 153 19.17 -4.68 -6.58
C GLU A 153 19.06 -3.15 -6.76
N GLY A 154 17.95 -2.54 -6.32
CA GLY A 154 17.71 -1.11 -6.48
C GLY A 154 17.22 -0.69 -7.87
N THR A 155 16.98 -1.67 -8.75
CA THR A 155 16.39 -1.49 -10.10
C THR A 155 15.14 -2.35 -10.25
N LEU A 156 14.41 -2.14 -11.34
CA LEU A 156 13.37 -3.06 -11.81
C LEU A 156 14.00 -4.29 -12.48
N ARG A 157 13.18 -5.27 -12.83
CA ARG A 157 13.64 -6.53 -13.45
C ARG A 157 14.24 -6.37 -14.84
N ASP A 158 13.84 -5.31 -15.56
CA ASP A 158 14.41 -4.89 -16.84
C ASP A 158 15.64 -3.98 -16.69
N VAL A 159 16.26 -3.95 -15.52
CA VAL A 159 17.42 -3.13 -15.15
C VAL A 159 17.15 -1.62 -15.20
N THR A 160 15.90 -1.21 -15.45
CA THR A 160 15.49 0.20 -15.44
C THR A 160 15.56 0.76 -14.01
N SER A 161 16.12 1.94 -13.83
CA SER A 161 16.10 2.61 -12.53
C SER A 161 14.67 3.09 -12.18
N PRO A 162 14.33 3.22 -10.88
CA PRO A 162 13.02 3.73 -10.47
C PRO A 162 12.70 5.10 -11.08
N ALA A 163 13.68 5.99 -11.16
CA ALA A 163 13.54 7.32 -11.75
C ALA A 163 13.20 7.25 -13.25
N GLN A 164 13.90 6.39 -14.01
CA GLN A 164 13.60 6.18 -15.42
C GLN A 164 12.23 5.56 -15.64
N ALA A 165 11.85 4.59 -14.82
CA ALA A 165 10.53 3.95 -14.92
C ALA A 165 9.39 4.95 -14.66
N CYS A 166 9.51 5.78 -13.62
CA CYS A 166 8.56 6.84 -13.32
C CYS A 166 8.49 7.88 -14.44
N ALA A 167 9.64 8.33 -14.99
CA ALA A 167 9.66 9.27 -16.11
C ALA A 167 8.98 8.69 -17.36
N ARG A 168 9.20 7.41 -17.68
CA ARG A 168 8.51 6.74 -18.79
C ARG A 168 7.00 6.66 -18.56
N ALA A 169 6.56 6.36 -17.34
CA ALA A 169 5.13 6.33 -17.01
C ALA A 169 4.50 7.72 -17.11
N GLU A 170 5.14 8.78 -16.61
CA GLU A 170 4.68 10.15 -16.78
C GLU A 170 4.58 10.53 -18.25
N GLN A 171 5.62 10.26 -19.05
CA GLN A 171 5.62 10.54 -20.50
C GLN A 171 4.49 9.80 -21.24
N ALA A 172 4.10 8.62 -20.76
CA ALA A 172 2.98 7.86 -21.29
C ALA A 172 1.61 8.33 -20.74
N GLY A 173 1.58 9.33 -19.85
CA GLY A 173 0.37 9.99 -19.38
C GLY A 173 -0.16 9.49 -18.03
N ALA A 174 0.69 8.97 -17.15
CA ALA A 174 0.31 8.73 -15.75
C ALA A 174 0.12 10.05 -15.00
N ASP A 175 -0.94 10.14 -14.20
CA ASP A 175 -1.25 11.33 -13.41
C ASP A 175 -0.42 11.41 -12.12
N VAL A 176 -0.08 10.26 -11.55
CA VAL A 176 0.80 10.11 -10.38
C VAL A 176 1.74 8.95 -10.64
N VAL A 177 3.02 9.10 -10.30
CA VAL A 177 4.01 8.01 -10.39
C VAL A 177 4.77 7.88 -9.10
N GLY A 178 5.30 6.70 -8.78
CA GLY A 178 6.11 6.55 -7.59
C GLY A 178 6.47 5.12 -7.22
N LEU A 179 6.68 4.92 -5.92
CA LEU A 179 7.18 3.66 -5.37
C LEU A 179 6.22 3.12 -4.32
N ASN A 180 5.99 1.82 -4.35
CA ASN A 180 5.21 1.14 -3.31
C ASN A 180 5.82 -0.21 -2.93
N CYS A 181 5.41 -0.70 -1.77
CA CYS A 181 5.71 -2.04 -1.27
C CYS A 181 7.21 -2.36 -1.14
N ILE A 182 7.54 -3.62 -0.81
CA ILE A 182 8.87 -4.25 -0.77
C ILE A 182 9.83 -3.58 0.22
N ARG A 183 10.08 -2.29 0.08
CA ARG A 183 11.01 -1.51 0.91
C ARG A 183 10.28 -0.80 2.05
N GLY A 184 10.90 -0.80 3.23
CA GLY A 184 10.42 0.00 4.35
C GLY A 184 10.86 1.46 4.24
N PRO A 185 10.47 2.31 5.23
CA PRO A 185 10.72 3.74 5.24
C PRO A 185 12.17 4.13 4.92
N LEU A 186 13.13 3.58 5.66
CA LEU A 186 14.55 3.95 5.53
C LEU A 186 15.16 3.61 4.17
N THR A 187 14.71 2.53 3.54
CA THR A 187 15.28 2.07 2.26
C THR A 187 14.50 2.53 1.05
N MET A 188 13.31 3.11 1.24
CA MET A 188 12.55 3.77 0.17
C MET A 188 12.93 5.24 0.01
N LEU A 189 13.12 5.99 1.10
CA LEU A 189 13.43 7.43 1.05
C LEU A 189 14.57 7.81 0.09
N PRO A 190 15.73 7.11 0.08
CA PRO A 190 16.82 7.45 -0.84
C PRO A 190 16.46 7.31 -2.32
N LEU A 191 15.43 6.52 -2.66
CA LEU A 191 14.98 6.31 -4.03
C LEU A 191 14.00 7.39 -4.50
N LEU A 192 13.37 8.12 -3.58
CA LEU A 192 12.36 9.14 -3.92
C LEU A 192 12.98 10.41 -4.51
N ALA A 193 14.14 10.84 -4.03
CA ALA A 193 14.79 12.07 -4.51
C ALA A 193 15.13 11.99 -6.02
N PRO A 194 15.78 10.91 -6.53
CA PRO A 194 15.98 10.73 -7.96
C PRO A 194 14.66 10.65 -8.76
N VAL A 195 13.63 10.02 -8.21
CA VAL A 195 12.30 9.98 -8.84
C VAL A 195 11.75 11.40 -8.97
N ARG A 196 11.73 12.17 -7.89
CA ARG A 196 11.21 13.55 -7.90
C ARG A 196 11.96 14.45 -8.90
N GLN A 197 13.27 14.27 -9.04
CA GLN A 197 14.08 15.01 -10.02
C GLN A 197 13.76 14.65 -11.47
N ALA A 198 13.30 13.43 -11.71
CA ALA A 198 13.06 12.91 -13.06
C ALA A 198 11.63 13.20 -13.59
N VAL A 199 10.69 13.61 -12.73
CA VAL A 199 9.28 13.81 -13.11
C VAL A 199 8.75 15.15 -12.63
N SER A 200 7.68 15.64 -13.24
CA SER A 200 6.97 16.86 -12.88
C SER A 200 5.63 16.57 -12.17
N CYS A 201 5.00 15.45 -12.46
CA CYS A 201 3.76 15.03 -11.83
C CYS A 201 3.94 14.71 -10.33
N PRO A 202 2.85 14.60 -9.56
CA PRO A 202 2.90 14.17 -8.16
C PRO A 202 3.59 12.81 -7.99
N VAL A 203 4.42 12.69 -6.93
CA VAL A 203 5.15 11.47 -6.60
C VAL A 203 4.44 10.73 -5.47
N ALA A 204 4.27 9.41 -5.66
CA ALA A 204 3.72 8.49 -4.67
C ALA A 204 4.82 7.82 -3.85
N ALA A 205 4.57 7.66 -2.54
CA ALA A 205 5.47 6.99 -1.60
C ALA A 205 4.67 6.11 -0.62
N LEU A 206 4.70 4.79 -0.82
CA LEU A 206 3.91 3.82 -0.04
C LEU A 206 4.81 2.66 0.43
N PRO A 207 5.65 2.84 1.47
CA PRO A 207 6.52 1.79 1.97
C PRO A 207 5.74 0.67 2.66
N VAL A 208 6.35 -0.49 2.83
CA VAL A 208 5.88 -1.46 3.82
C VAL A 208 6.22 -0.98 5.23
N PRO A 209 5.41 -1.23 6.26
CA PRO A 209 5.66 -0.75 7.61
C PRO A 209 6.67 -1.65 8.35
N TYR A 210 7.78 -1.97 7.70
CA TYR A 210 8.84 -2.80 8.30
C TYR A 210 10.18 -2.10 8.28
N ARG A 211 10.96 -2.30 9.35
CA ARG A 211 12.34 -1.80 9.48
C ARG A 211 13.27 -2.59 8.57
N THR A 212 13.45 -2.09 7.37
CA THR A 212 14.46 -2.57 6.43
C THR A 212 15.75 -1.77 6.57
N THR A 213 16.87 -2.37 6.21
CA THR A 213 18.20 -1.74 6.31
C THR A 213 18.92 -1.85 4.97
N GLU A 214 20.03 -1.17 4.80
CA GLU A 214 20.85 -1.28 3.60
C GLU A 214 21.28 -2.73 3.31
N ALA A 215 21.64 -3.47 4.37
CA ALA A 215 22.00 -4.89 4.25
C ALA A 215 20.79 -5.80 3.96
N GLN A 216 19.58 -5.40 4.38
CA GLN A 216 18.32 -6.11 4.21
C GLN A 216 17.26 -5.15 3.67
N PRO A 217 17.37 -4.72 2.39
CA PRO A 217 16.65 -3.57 1.87
C PRO A 217 15.16 -3.83 1.56
N SER A 218 14.71 -5.09 1.60
CA SER A 218 13.33 -5.48 1.32
C SER A 218 12.76 -6.32 2.45
N MET A 219 11.43 -6.30 2.63
CA MET A 219 10.76 -7.15 3.61
C MET A 219 11.03 -8.64 3.41
N GLN A 220 11.26 -9.06 2.16
CA GLN A 220 11.60 -10.45 1.84
C GLN A 220 13.03 -10.83 2.27
N SER A 221 13.92 -9.85 2.41
CA SER A 221 15.31 -10.08 2.83
C SER A 221 15.49 -10.11 4.35
N LEU A 222 14.47 -9.75 5.14
CA LEU A 222 14.55 -9.66 6.59
C LEU A 222 14.81 -11.04 7.22
N ARG A 223 15.80 -11.05 8.11
CA ARG A 223 16.19 -12.22 8.90
C ARG A 223 16.16 -11.90 10.37
N ASP A 224 15.58 -12.79 11.15
CA ASP A 224 15.39 -12.59 12.60
C ASP A 224 16.64 -13.06 13.38
N PRO A 225 17.42 -12.15 13.99
CA PRO A 225 18.58 -12.51 14.80
C PRO A 225 18.21 -13.35 16.01
N ALA A 226 17.05 -13.11 16.62
CA ALA A 226 16.57 -13.85 17.78
C ALA A 226 16.22 -15.31 17.46
N ARG A 227 16.06 -15.62 16.16
CA ARG A 227 15.79 -16.96 15.64
C ARG A 227 16.97 -17.50 14.81
N GLY A 228 18.20 -17.17 15.19
CA GLY A 228 19.39 -17.66 14.49
C GLY A 228 19.53 -17.19 13.04
N GLY A 229 18.95 -16.05 12.68
CA GLY A 229 18.97 -15.53 11.31
C GLY A 229 17.95 -16.21 10.36
N ALA A 230 16.92 -16.83 10.89
CA ALA A 230 15.84 -17.40 10.07
C ALA A 230 15.13 -16.31 9.27
N GLN A 231 14.70 -16.65 8.06
CA GLN A 231 13.93 -15.73 7.21
C GLN A 231 12.59 -15.38 7.87
N ALA A 232 12.29 -14.08 7.97
CA ALA A 232 11.08 -13.59 8.60
C ALA A 232 9.87 -13.58 7.66
N PHE A 233 10.10 -13.29 6.37
CA PHE A 233 9.05 -13.27 5.35
C PHE A 233 8.57 -14.70 5.01
N PRO A 234 7.26 -14.93 4.85
CA PRO A 234 6.16 -13.95 4.93
C PRO A 234 5.45 -13.89 6.29
N THR A 235 5.67 -14.83 7.22
CA THR A 235 4.79 -15.08 8.37
C THR A 235 5.35 -14.63 9.72
N ALA A 236 6.60 -14.17 9.79
CA ALA A 236 7.29 -13.79 11.03
C ALA A 236 7.81 -12.33 11.02
N LEU A 237 7.07 -11.42 10.37
CA LEU A 237 7.48 -10.02 10.19
C LEU A 237 7.16 -9.11 11.38
N ASP A 238 6.41 -9.59 12.38
CA ASP A 238 5.97 -8.78 13.52
C ASP A 238 7.11 -8.04 14.27
N PRO A 239 8.28 -8.66 14.54
CA PRO A 239 9.38 -7.99 15.21
C PRO A 239 9.97 -6.80 14.44
N PHE A 240 9.74 -6.75 13.14
CA PHE A 240 10.25 -5.69 12.26
C PHE A 240 9.25 -4.56 12.03
N THR A 241 8.04 -4.64 12.58
CA THR A 241 7.00 -3.64 12.37
C THR A 241 7.44 -2.28 12.91
N CYS A 242 7.38 -1.26 12.06
CA CYS A 242 7.61 0.13 12.43
C CYS A 242 6.55 0.60 13.43
N THR A 243 6.94 1.48 14.32
CA THR A 243 6.00 2.24 15.14
C THR A 243 5.27 3.26 14.27
N ARG A 244 4.12 3.76 14.74
CA ARG A 244 3.43 4.87 14.08
C ARG A 244 4.29 6.13 14.00
N GLN A 245 5.18 6.36 14.98
CA GLN A 245 6.09 7.49 14.97
C GLN A 245 7.07 7.40 13.79
N GLU A 246 7.71 6.24 13.58
CA GLU A 246 8.63 6.04 12.44
C GLU A 246 7.92 6.26 11.09
N LEU A 247 6.63 5.91 10.98
CA LEU A 247 5.84 6.19 9.77
C LEU A 247 5.48 7.68 9.62
N GLY A 248 5.24 8.39 10.72
CA GLY A 248 5.06 9.84 10.71
C GLY A 248 6.34 10.58 10.27
N GLU A 249 7.48 10.18 10.80
CA GLU A 249 8.80 10.71 10.40
C GLU A 249 9.09 10.45 8.91
N PHE A 250 8.78 9.25 8.44
CA PHE A 250 8.85 8.93 7.02
C PHE A 250 7.96 9.85 6.17
N ALA A 251 6.71 10.04 6.59
CA ALA A 251 5.76 10.88 5.86
C ALA A 251 6.24 12.32 5.75
N SER A 252 6.74 12.90 6.86
CA SER A 252 7.34 14.23 6.85
C SER A 252 8.52 14.33 5.89
N ALA A 253 9.45 13.38 5.97
CA ALA A 253 10.62 13.36 5.08
C ALA A 253 10.23 13.17 3.61
N ALA A 254 9.24 12.34 3.30
CA ALA A 254 8.74 12.15 1.94
C ALA A 254 8.07 13.42 1.39
N LEU A 255 7.31 14.14 2.23
CA LEU A 255 6.72 15.45 1.87
C LEU A 255 7.79 16.48 1.56
N ASP A 256 8.85 16.56 2.36
CA ASP A 256 9.99 17.45 2.15
C ASP A 256 10.72 17.13 0.83
N LEU A 257 10.80 15.86 0.45
CA LEU A 257 11.29 15.41 -0.85
C LEU A 257 10.32 15.69 -2.01
N GLY A 258 9.12 16.17 -1.73
CA GLY A 258 8.13 16.54 -2.74
C GLY A 258 7.12 15.43 -3.09
N ALA A 259 7.03 14.35 -2.33
CA ALA A 259 5.93 13.40 -2.47
C ALA A 259 4.58 14.09 -2.15
N ARG A 260 3.51 13.68 -2.84
CA ARG A 260 2.17 14.23 -2.65
C ARG A 260 1.08 13.15 -2.55
N TYR A 261 1.38 11.92 -2.88
CA TYR A 261 0.52 10.76 -2.69
C TYR A 261 1.20 9.84 -1.66
N LEU A 262 0.69 9.87 -0.44
CA LEU A 262 1.28 9.13 0.67
C LEU A 262 0.37 7.98 1.09
N GLY A 263 0.98 6.89 1.50
CA GLY A 263 0.29 5.74 2.02
C GLY A 263 1.25 4.75 2.67
N VAL A 264 0.75 3.56 2.93
CA VAL A 264 1.54 2.43 3.45
C VAL A 264 1.05 1.17 2.75
N CYS A 265 1.94 0.22 2.50
CA CYS A 265 1.63 -1.03 1.80
C CYS A 265 1.51 -2.22 2.77
N CYS A 266 1.82 -3.42 2.30
CA CYS A 266 1.63 -4.71 2.95
C CYS A 266 2.01 -4.73 4.44
N GLY A 267 1.06 -5.14 5.29
CA GLY A 267 1.26 -5.25 6.73
C GLY A 267 0.87 -4.00 7.53
N ALA A 268 0.46 -2.92 6.88
CA ALA A 268 -0.02 -1.72 7.55
C ALA A 268 -1.32 -1.95 8.33
N GLY A 269 -1.45 -1.21 9.42
CA GLY A 269 -2.70 -1.07 10.14
C GLY A 269 -3.19 0.39 10.17
N PRO A 270 -4.44 0.62 10.60
CA PRO A 270 -5.03 1.96 10.64
C PRO A 270 -4.19 2.99 11.40
N HIS A 271 -3.51 2.57 12.47
CA HIS A 271 -2.63 3.44 13.26
C HIS A 271 -1.41 3.97 12.48
N HIS A 272 -0.94 3.25 11.47
CA HIS A 272 0.12 3.73 10.57
C HIS A 272 -0.42 4.83 9.65
N ILE A 273 -1.60 4.63 9.06
CA ILE A 273 -2.26 5.64 8.22
C ILE A 273 -2.55 6.91 9.02
N ARG A 274 -3.02 6.77 10.27
CA ARG A 274 -3.21 7.91 11.16
C ARG A 274 -1.94 8.73 11.32
N ALA A 275 -0.80 8.09 11.55
CA ALA A 275 0.46 8.79 11.71
C ALA A 275 0.90 9.51 10.42
N VAL A 276 0.69 8.89 9.26
CA VAL A 276 0.94 9.51 7.95
C VAL A 276 0.04 10.72 7.73
N ALA A 277 -1.26 10.60 8.00
CA ALA A 277 -2.23 11.69 7.87
C ALA A 277 -1.91 12.87 8.81
N GLU A 278 -1.61 12.59 10.09
CA GLU A 278 -1.21 13.60 11.07
C GLU A 278 0.09 14.31 10.65
N ALA A 279 1.08 13.59 10.14
CA ALA A 279 2.32 14.17 9.61
C ALA A 279 2.10 15.03 8.35
N ALA A 280 1.09 14.70 7.55
CA ALA A 280 0.65 15.51 6.42
C ALA A 280 -0.19 16.74 6.81
N GLY A 281 -0.36 17.00 8.10
CA GLY A 281 -1.12 18.13 8.63
C GLY A 281 -2.64 17.93 8.68
N GLN A 282 -3.10 16.70 8.48
CA GLN A 282 -4.51 16.36 8.62
C GLN A 282 -4.88 16.11 10.10
N ALA A 283 -6.16 16.28 10.42
CA ALA A 283 -6.72 15.95 11.73
C ALA A 283 -7.86 14.94 11.55
N PRO A 284 -7.56 13.67 11.26
CA PRO A 284 -8.57 12.65 11.08
C PRO A 284 -9.41 12.42 12.34
N PRO A 285 -10.59 11.83 12.25
CA PRO A 285 -11.45 11.54 13.41
C PRO A 285 -10.72 10.78 14.53
N ALA A 286 -9.78 9.90 14.17
CA ALA A 286 -8.95 9.17 15.13
C ALA A 286 -8.04 10.08 15.97
N SER A 287 -7.65 11.25 15.48
CA SER A 287 -6.75 12.20 16.20
C SER A 287 -7.39 12.78 17.45
N ARG A 288 -8.73 12.75 17.56
CA ARG A 288 -9.45 13.08 18.80
C ARG A 288 -8.95 12.29 20.02
N TYR A 289 -8.43 11.09 19.78
CA TYR A 289 -7.95 10.19 20.84
C TYR A 289 -6.42 10.17 20.93
N SER A 290 -5.77 11.29 20.64
CA SER A 290 -4.34 11.44 20.86
C SER A 290 -3.98 11.32 22.34
N PRO A 291 -2.81 10.74 22.69
CA PRO A 291 -2.44 10.51 24.09
C PRO A 291 -2.39 11.81 24.90
N ASP A 292 -3.08 11.83 26.02
CA ASP A 292 -2.87 12.83 27.07
C ASP A 292 -2.12 12.15 28.23
N MET A 293 -0.80 12.24 28.16
CA MET A 293 0.09 11.62 29.14
C MET A 293 0.04 12.31 30.51
N SER A 294 -0.52 13.50 30.62
CA SER A 294 -0.69 14.19 31.92
C SER A 294 -1.53 13.38 32.91
N LYS A 295 -2.45 12.57 32.39
CA LYS A 295 -3.38 11.73 33.15
C LYS A 295 -2.96 10.27 33.27
N HIS A 296 -1.76 9.93 32.76
CA HIS A 296 -1.28 8.56 32.88
C HIS A 296 -1.01 8.20 34.35
N SER A 297 -1.46 7.03 34.82
CA SER A 297 -1.43 6.63 36.23
C SER A 297 -0.03 6.58 36.84
N PHE A 298 1.00 6.28 36.05
CA PHE A 298 2.41 6.25 36.54
C PHE A 298 3.22 7.47 36.12
N LEU A 299 3.08 7.89 34.83
CA LEU A 299 3.95 8.91 34.22
C LEU A 299 3.30 10.29 34.16
N GLY A 300 2.04 10.41 34.56
CA GLY A 300 1.30 11.65 34.46
C GLY A 300 1.70 12.72 35.48
N SER A 301 1.35 13.96 35.17
CA SER A 301 1.59 15.13 36.02
C SER A 301 0.32 15.65 36.72
N ASP A 302 -0.84 15.05 36.47
CA ASP A 302 -2.11 15.47 37.05
C ASP A 302 -2.05 15.35 38.61
N PRO A 303 -2.47 16.37 39.38
CA PRO A 303 -2.49 16.33 40.84
C PRO A 303 -3.35 15.21 41.43
N GLY A 304 -4.34 14.71 40.66
CA GLY A 304 -5.18 13.58 41.05
C GLY A 304 -4.47 12.22 41.02
N ILE A 305 -3.27 12.12 40.46
CA ILE A 305 -2.49 10.88 40.45
C ILE A 305 -1.96 10.64 41.87
N THR A 306 -2.23 9.44 42.42
CA THR A 306 -1.81 9.09 43.79
C THR A 306 -0.29 9.09 43.98
N ALA A 307 0.15 9.43 45.17
CA ALA A 307 1.59 9.48 45.51
C ALA A 307 2.27 8.13 45.22
N SER A 308 1.62 7.01 45.55
CA SER A 308 2.17 5.65 45.33
C SER A 308 2.55 5.36 43.88
N TYR A 309 1.78 5.85 42.90
CA TYR A 309 2.11 5.69 41.51
C TYR A 309 3.29 6.56 41.07
N ARG A 310 3.39 7.78 41.62
CA ARG A 310 4.51 8.70 41.31
C ARG A 310 5.83 8.18 41.91
N GLU A 311 5.77 7.64 43.08
CA GLU A 311 6.97 7.07 43.77
C GLU A 311 7.44 5.80 43.04
N TYR A 312 6.54 5.03 42.46
CA TYR A 312 6.87 3.79 41.73
C TYR A 312 7.40 4.03 40.32
N ALA A 313 6.94 5.07 39.62
CA ALA A 313 7.30 5.35 38.22
C ALA A 313 8.81 5.38 37.94
N PRO A 314 9.69 5.93 38.84
CA PRO A 314 11.13 5.88 38.59
C PRO A 314 11.74 4.47 38.57
N ASN A 315 11.01 3.46 39.03
CA ASN A 315 11.45 2.07 39.10
C ASN A 315 10.96 1.23 37.89
N LEU A 316 10.17 1.83 37.00
CA LEU A 316 9.73 1.20 35.77
C LEU A 316 10.74 1.41 34.63
#